data_6fdbfb4163e5ef7fa8fc3ce0ae74b139
#
_entry.id   6fdbfb4163e5ef7fa8fc3ce0ae74b139
#
_cell.length_a   1.000
_cell.length_b   1.000
_cell.length_c   1.000
_cell.angle_alpha   90.00
_cell.angle_beta   90.00
_cell.angle_gamma   90.00
#
_symmetry.space_group_name_H-M   'P 1'
#
loop_
_entity.id
_entity.type
_entity.pdbx_description
1 polymer ?
#
loop_
_entity_poly.entity_id
_entity_poly.type
_entity_poly.pdbx_seq_one_letter_code
_entity_poly.pdbx_strand_id
1 'polypeptide(L)'
;PIFADLFADIDLYSNRLGTGDQKQSDTVASLIKEIDKADLLNSDAEILGNAYEYLIGQFASETGKKAGEFYTPQAVSKILTRIAIAGQEEKQGLSVYDPCMGSGSLLLNEKKYAKYSQYIKHYGQELNTSTYNLARMNMFLHGVHPENQHLRNGDTLDADWPTDEETEFDVVLMNPPYSAKWSAA
;
A
#
# COMPACT_ATOMS: atom_id res chain seq x y z
N PRO A 1 -6.76 2.35 16.52
CA PRO A 1 -5.50 1.62 16.63
C PRO A 1 -5.00 1.25 15.23
N ILE A 2 -3.72 1.47 14.95
CA ILE A 2 -3.14 1.32 13.61
C ILE A 2 -3.28 -0.09 13.02
N PHE A 3 -3.37 -1.10 13.87
CA PHE A 3 -3.50 -2.51 13.50
C PHE A 3 -4.94 -3.04 13.59
N ALA A 4 -5.94 -2.19 13.88
CA ALA A 4 -7.32 -2.65 13.92
C ALA A 4 -7.71 -3.21 12.54
N ASP A 5 -8.27 -4.40 12.54
CA ASP A 5 -8.76 -5.13 11.36
C ASP A 5 -7.74 -5.38 10.23
N LEU A 6 -6.46 -5.06 10.46
CA LEU A 6 -5.40 -5.22 9.45
C LEU A 6 -5.23 -6.67 8.98
N PHE A 7 -5.48 -7.61 9.87
CA PHE A 7 -5.35 -9.06 9.63
C PHE A 7 -6.70 -9.78 9.59
N ALA A 8 -7.81 -9.05 9.50
CA ALA A 8 -9.16 -9.64 9.50
C ALA A 8 -9.41 -10.58 8.31
N ASP A 9 -8.72 -10.35 7.20
CA ASP A 9 -8.85 -11.15 5.97
C ASP A 9 -7.98 -12.43 5.97
N ILE A 10 -7.17 -12.66 7.01
CA ILE A 10 -6.33 -13.85 7.09
C ILE A 10 -7.16 -15.05 7.53
N ASP A 11 -7.41 -15.96 6.60
CA ASP A 11 -8.09 -17.22 6.83
C ASP A 11 -7.09 -18.39 6.84
N LEU A 12 -6.74 -18.84 8.03
CA LEU A 12 -5.81 -19.98 8.23
C LEU A 12 -6.44 -21.33 7.90
N TYR A 13 -7.76 -21.37 7.65
CA TYR A 13 -8.51 -22.55 7.24
C TYR A 13 -8.87 -22.53 5.75
N SER A 14 -8.32 -21.59 5.01
CA SER A 14 -8.57 -21.48 3.58
C SER A 14 -8.13 -22.73 2.81
N ASN A 15 -9.00 -23.20 1.92
CA ASN A 15 -8.67 -24.30 1.01
C ASN A 15 -7.49 -24.01 0.07
N ARG A 16 -7.07 -22.73 -0.05
CA ARG A 16 -5.85 -22.34 -0.78
C ARG A 16 -4.57 -22.83 -0.09
N LEU A 17 -4.61 -23.06 1.23
CA LEU A 17 -3.49 -23.61 1.99
C LEU A 17 -3.38 -25.14 1.86
N GLY A 18 -4.40 -25.78 1.33
CA GLY A 18 -4.49 -27.23 1.14
C GLY A 18 -5.85 -27.78 1.56
N THR A 19 -6.10 -29.04 1.21
CA THR A 19 -7.36 -29.69 1.57
C THR A 19 -7.20 -30.45 2.89
N GLY A 20 -7.99 -30.08 3.89
CA GLY A 20 -8.01 -30.67 5.23
C GLY A 20 -7.03 -30.02 6.21
N ASP A 21 -7.41 -30.07 7.49
CA ASP A 21 -6.77 -29.35 8.59
C ASP A 21 -5.27 -29.64 8.73
N GLN A 22 -4.87 -30.89 8.55
CA GLN A 22 -3.46 -31.29 8.63
C GLN A 22 -2.61 -30.59 7.58
N LYS A 23 -3.07 -30.59 6.31
CA LYS A 23 -2.32 -29.98 5.21
C LYS A 23 -2.27 -28.45 5.33
N GLN A 24 -3.35 -27.83 5.79
CA GLN A 24 -3.39 -26.40 6.07
C GLN A 24 -2.38 -26.04 7.17
N SER A 25 -2.39 -26.80 8.29
CA SER A 25 -1.42 -26.63 9.38
C SER A 25 0.02 -26.81 8.92
N ASP A 26 0.30 -27.85 8.13
CA ASP A 26 1.65 -28.11 7.62
C ASP A 26 2.13 -26.99 6.68
N THR A 27 1.24 -26.45 5.85
CA THR A 27 1.56 -25.32 4.95
C THR A 27 1.88 -24.07 5.76
N VAL A 28 1.05 -23.71 6.76
CA VAL A 28 1.28 -22.57 7.63
C VAL A 28 2.56 -22.73 8.44
N ALA A 29 2.80 -23.92 9.01
CA ALA A 29 4.02 -24.20 9.77
C ALA A 29 5.28 -24.11 8.90
N SER A 30 5.20 -24.58 7.64
CA SER A 30 6.29 -24.44 6.68
C SER A 30 6.58 -23.00 6.33
N LEU A 31 5.53 -22.18 6.10
CA LEU A 31 5.67 -20.75 5.84
C LEU A 31 6.32 -20.03 7.02
N ILE A 32 5.88 -20.28 8.25
CA ILE A 32 6.47 -19.70 9.45
C ILE A 32 7.96 -20.07 9.56
N LYS A 33 8.33 -21.32 9.30
CA LYS A 33 9.74 -21.76 9.32
C LYS A 33 10.61 -21.07 8.27
N GLU A 34 10.06 -20.80 7.09
CA GLU A 34 10.82 -20.07 6.05
C GLU A 34 10.99 -18.58 6.44
N ILE A 35 9.95 -17.95 6.98
CA ILE A 35 10.00 -16.58 7.47
C ILE A 35 11.00 -16.44 8.63
N ASP A 36 11.04 -17.39 9.55
CA ASP A 36 11.94 -17.42 10.71
C ASP A 36 13.42 -17.42 10.32
N LYS A 37 13.76 -18.01 9.16
CA LYS A 37 15.13 -18.01 8.62
C LYS A 37 15.62 -16.63 8.18
N ALA A 38 14.73 -15.69 7.95
CA ALA A 38 15.01 -14.40 7.31
C ALA A 38 15.45 -13.30 8.29
N ASP A 39 15.65 -13.60 9.59
CA ASP A 39 16.05 -12.63 10.63
C ASP A 39 15.38 -11.26 10.56
N LEU A 40 14.04 -11.29 10.35
CA LEU A 40 13.26 -10.08 10.13
C LEU A 40 13.25 -9.14 11.33
N LEU A 41 13.42 -9.67 12.54
CA LEU A 41 13.41 -8.90 13.78
C LEU A 41 14.60 -7.95 13.92
N ASN A 42 15.72 -8.26 13.27
CA ASN A 42 16.93 -7.45 13.26
C ASN A 42 17.09 -6.62 11.96
N SER A 43 16.13 -6.75 11.03
CA SER A 43 16.13 -5.98 9.79
C SER A 43 15.59 -4.57 10.02
N ASP A 44 16.16 -3.58 9.32
CA ASP A 44 15.63 -2.23 9.37
C ASP A 44 14.30 -2.11 8.56
N ALA A 45 13.57 -1.03 8.81
CA ALA A 45 12.27 -0.80 8.20
C ALA A 45 12.35 -0.68 6.66
N GLU A 46 13.45 -0.17 6.11
CA GLU A 46 13.63 -0.04 4.67
C GLU A 46 13.79 -1.41 4.00
N ILE A 47 14.55 -2.32 4.62
CA ILE A 47 14.72 -3.70 4.12
C ILE A 47 13.38 -4.44 4.15
N LEU A 48 12.64 -4.34 5.26
CA LEU A 48 11.34 -4.97 5.40
C LEU A 48 10.32 -4.42 4.39
N GLY A 49 10.28 -3.10 4.23
CA GLY A 49 9.41 -2.44 3.28
C GLY A 49 9.71 -2.84 1.83
N ASN A 50 11.00 -2.86 1.44
CA ASN A 50 11.42 -3.28 0.11
C ASN A 50 11.10 -4.76 -0.17
N ALA A 51 11.29 -5.65 0.81
CA ALA A 51 10.92 -7.05 0.71
C ALA A 51 9.40 -7.21 0.52
N TYR A 52 8.61 -6.45 1.26
CA TYR A 52 7.15 -6.45 1.14
C TYR A 52 6.68 -5.95 -0.23
N GLU A 53 7.23 -4.85 -0.74
CA GLU A 53 6.94 -4.37 -2.10
C GLU A 53 7.31 -5.39 -3.17
N TYR A 54 8.43 -6.09 -3.00
CA TYR A 54 8.81 -7.17 -3.90
C TYR A 54 7.76 -8.30 -3.93
N LEU A 55 7.27 -8.73 -2.76
CA LEU A 55 6.20 -9.74 -2.66
C LEU A 55 4.91 -9.26 -3.32
N ILE A 56 4.49 -8.02 -3.08
CA ILE A 56 3.32 -7.43 -3.75
C ILE A 56 3.50 -7.49 -5.27
N GLY A 57 4.67 -7.11 -5.78
CA GLY A 57 4.99 -7.17 -7.21
C GLY A 57 4.93 -8.59 -7.79
N GLN A 58 5.40 -9.61 -7.05
CA GLN A 58 5.30 -11.02 -7.45
C GLN A 58 3.84 -11.48 -7.51
N PHE A 59 3.04 -11.21 -6.48
CA PHE A 59 1.62 -11.53 -6.47
C PHE A 59 0.87 -10.83 -7.60
N ALA A 60 1.21 -9.58 -7.88
CA ALA A 60 0.66 -8.84 -9.01
C ALA A 60 0.95 -9.54 -10.34
N SER A 61 2.15 -10.05 -10.56
CA SER A 61 2.53 -10.74 -11.79
C SER A 61 1.83 -12.09 -11.96
N GLU A 62 1.60 -12.82 -10.87
CA GLU A 62 0.97 -14.15 -10.88
C GLU A 62 -0.56 -14.10 -11.06
N THR A 63 -1.22 -13.05 -10.59
CA THR A 63 -2.69 -12.92 -10.67
C THR A 63 -3.19 -12.38 -12.02
N GLY A 64 -2.32 -12.06 -12.97
CA GLY A 64 -2.65 -11.70 -14.34
C GLY A 64 -3.33 -10.33 -14.46
N LYS A 65 -4.44 -10.23 -15.23
CA LYS A 65 -5.09 -8.94 -15.58
C LYS A 65 -5.50 -8.06 -14.39
N LYS A 66 -5.71 -8.64 -13.21
CA LYS A 66 -6.02 -7.90 -11.98
C LYS A 66 -4.79 -7.26 -11.32
N ALA A 67 -3.61 -7.63 -11.76
CA ALA A 67 -2.36 -7.15 -11.18
C ALA A 67 -2.14 -5.64 -11.37
N GLY A 68 -2.51 -5.10 -12.52
CA GLY A 68 -2.41 -3.67 -12.82
C GLY A 68 -3.39 -2.79 -12.03
N GLU A 69 -4.36 -3.40 -11.34
CA GLU A 69 -5.38 -2.66 -10.57
C GLU A 69 -4.89 -2.29 -9.15
N PHE A 70 -3.87 -2.94 -8.62
CA PHE A 70 -3.41 -2.68 -7.26
C PHE A 70 -1.90 -2.41 -7.11
N TYR A 71 -1.13 -2.49 -8.19
CA TYR A 71 0.31 -2.26 -8.15
C TYR A 71 0.80 -1.47 -9.36
N THR A 72 1.54 -0.38 -9.11
CA THR A 72 2.19 0.41 -10.15
C THR A 72 3.66 -0.01 -10.26
N PRO A 73 4.15 -0.43 -11.47
CA PRO A 73 5.54 -0.82 -11.65
C PRO A 73 6.50 0.27 -11.18
N GLN A 74 7.54 -0.11 -10.43
CA GLN A 74 8.49 0.81 -9.80
C GLN A 74 9.14 1.81 -10.77
N ALA A 75 9.42 1.41 -12.02
CA ALA A 75 10.00 2.31 -13.02
C ALA A 75 9.05 3.46 -13.39
N VAL A 76 7.75 3.15 -13.54
CA VAL A 76 6.71 4.14 -13.85
C VAL A 76 6.48 5.03 -12.63
N SER A 77 6.33 4.44 -11.46
CA SER A 77 6.13 5.15 -10.20
C SER A 77 7.25 6.18 -9.94
N LYS A 78 8.52 5.81 -10.15
CA LYS A 78 9.67 6.73 -10.02
C LYS A 78 9.58 7.93 -10.94
N ILE A 79 9.16 7.74 -12.19
CA ILE A 79 9.03 8.83 -13.16
C ILE A 79 7.91 9.78 -12.75
N LEU A 80 6.74 9.23 -12.44
CA LEU A 80 5.57 10.01 -12.01
C LEU A 80 5.89 10.85 -10.77
N THR A 81 6.47 10.22 -9.75
CA THR A 81 6.86 10.90 -8.53
C THR A 81 7.82 12.05 -8.77
N ARG A 82 8.90 11.83 -9.54
CA ARG A 82 9.89 12.88 -9.82
C ARG A 82 9.31 14.07 -10.57
N ILE A 83 8.35 13.83 -11.48
CA ILE A 83 7.65 14.89 -12.18
C ILE A 83 6.76 15.68 -11.21
N ALA A 84 6.01 14.95 -10.37
CA ALA A 84 5.00 15.52 -9.52
C ALA A 84 5.56 16.39 -8.37
N ILE A 85 6.73 16.00 -7.80
CA ILE A 85 7.36 16.77 -6.71
C ILE A 85 8.37 17.82 -7.20
N ALA A 86 8.58 17.94 -8.52
CA ALA A 86 9.58 18.85 -9.09
C ALA A 86 9.37 20.28 -8.60
N GLY A 87 10.40 20.84 -7.96
CA GLY A 87 10.36 22.17 -7.36
C GLY A 87 9.75 22.24 -5.94
N GLN A 88 9.34 21.10 -5.38
CA GLN A 88 8.80 21.00 -4.03
C GLN A 88 9.62 20.08 -3.12
N GLU A 89 10.76 19.59 -3.58
CA GLU A 89 11.60 18.60 -2.89
C GLU A 89 12.09 19.08 -1.52
N GLU A 90 12.18 20.38 -1.33
CA GLU A 90 12.58 21.00 -0.06
C GLU A 90 11.40 21.45 0.82
N LYS A 91 10.17 21.18 0.42
CA LYS A 91 8.99 21.53 1.22
C LYS A 91 8.89 20.62 2.43
N GLN A 92 8.79 21.20 3.62
CA GLN A 92 8.47 20.47 4.85
C GLN A 92 6.95 20.30 4.98
N GLY A 93 6.52 19.08 5.35
CA GLY A 93 5.10 18.77 5.49
C GLY A 93 4.36 18.67 4.16
N LEU A 94 5.08 18.22 3.11
CA LEU A 94 4.49 17.94 1.80
C LEU A 94 3.27 17.02 1.94
N SER A 95 2.12 17.41 1.38
CA SER A 95 0.91 16.60 1.34
C SER A 95 0.77 15.93 -0.04
N VAL A 96 0.67 14.60 -0.03
CA VAL A 96 0.59 13.79 -1.25
C VAL A 96 -0.68 12.95 -1.22
N TYR A 97 -1.45 12.96 -2.29
CA TYR A 97 -2.71 12.23 -2.40
C TYR A 97 -2.73 11.28 -3.58
N ASP A 98 -3.17 10.04 -3.34
CA ASP A 98 -3.51 9.06 -4.37
C ASP A 98 -4.97 8.59 -4.18
N PRO A 99 -5.90 9.00 -5.07
CA PRO A 99 -7.30 8.60 -5.00
C PRO A 99 -7.56 7.12 -5.35
N CYS A 100 -6.55 6.40 -5.87
CA CYS A 100 -6.62 4.99 -6.25
C CYS A 100 -5.35 4.27 -5.80
N MET A 101 -5.00 4.39 -4.51
CA MET A 101 -3.66 4.10 -4.01
C MET A 101 -3.21 2.65 -4.16
N GLY A 102 -4.12 1.72 -4.38
CA GLY A 102 -3.79 0.30 -4.47
C GLY A 102 -3.03 -0.16 -3.22
N SER A 103 -1.85 -0.72 -3.41
CA SER A 103 -0.94 -1.13 -2.31
C SER A 103 -0.17 0.03 -1.66
N GLY A 104 -0.38 1.27 -2.08
CA GLY A 104 0.33 2.46 -1.57
C GLY A 104 1.75 2.65 -2.10
N SER A 105 2.21 1.80 -3.02
CA SER A 105 3.60 1.86 -3.53
C SER A 105 3.91 3.17 -4.26
N LEU A 106 2.92 3.76 -4.95
CA LEU A 106 3.10 5.05 -5.62
C LEU A 106 3.26 6.18 -4.59
N LEU A 107 2.43 6.19 -3.54
CA LEU A 107 2.52 7.16 -2.43
C LEU A 107 3.84 7.13 -1.65
N LEU A 108 4.54 5.99 -1.61
CA LEU A 108 5.77 5.82 -0.83
C LEU A 108 7.03 6.33 -1.55
N ASN A 109 6.95 6.51 -2.86
CA ASN A 109 8.14 6.89 -3.64
C ASN A 109 8.61 8.33 -3.38
N GLU A 110 7.73 9.24 -2.93
CA GLU A 110 8.09 10.62 -2.58
C GLU A 110 9.15 10.67 -1.48
N LYS A 111 9.12 9.72 -0.55
CA LYS A 111 10.12 9.61 0.53
C LYS A 111 11.56 9.52 0.02
N LYS A 112 11.76 9.01 -1.20
CA LYS A 112 13.09 8.83 -1.81
C LYS A 112 13.66 10.13 -2.40
N TYR A 113 12.81 11.13 -2.63
CA TYR A 113 13.19 12.35 -3.34
C TYR A 113 12.97 13.62 -2.52
N ALA A 114 12.08 13.59 -1.52
CA ALA A 114 11.83 14.72 -0.64
C ALA A 114 12.89 14.82 0.47
N LYS A 115 13.40 16.02 0.71
CA LYS A 115 14.40 16.31 1.76
C LYS A 115 13.88 16.02 3.17
N TYR A 116 12.62 16.31 3.42
CA TYR A 116 11.99 16.15 4.74
C TYR A 116 10.98 14.99 4.71
N SER A 117 11.45 13.83 4.25
CA SER A 117 10.63 12.65 4.00
C SER A 117 9.83 12.15 5.22
N GLN A 118 10.34 12.39 6.44
CA GLN A 118 9.67 12.00 7.69
C GLN A 118 8.42 12.83 8.01
N TYR A 119 8.24 13.98 7.35
CA TYR A 119 7.10 14.88 7.56
C TYR A 119 6.09 14.87 6.39
N ILE A 120 6.26 13.99 5.42
CA ILE A 120 5.29 13.85 4.33
C ILE A 120 3.99 13.29 4.90
N LYS A 121 2.88 13.95 4.61
CA LYS A 121 1.54 13.48 4.89
C LYS A 121 1.01 12.69 3.69
N HIS A 122 0.71 11.44 3.89
CA HIS A 122 0.22 10.53 2.84
C HIS A 122 -1.28 10.37 2.94
N TYR A 123 -2.00 10.85 1.94
CA TYR A 123 -3.43 10.70 1.79
C TYR A 123 -3.73 9.69 0.70
N GLY A 124 -4.63 8.75 0.94
CA GLY A 124 -4.95 7.74 -0.05
C GLY A 124 -6.32 7.13 0.14
N GLN A 125 -6.96 6.77 -0.98
CA GLN A 125 -8.20 6.00 -0.97
C GLN A 125 -8.05 4.70 -1.76
N GLU A 126 -8.70 3.65 -1.25
CA GLU A 126 -8.77 2.35 -1.89
C GLU A 126 -10.12 1.70 -1.60
N LEU A 127 -10.81 1.31 -2.68
CA LEU A 127 -12.13 0.69 -2.60
C LEU A 127 -12.09 -0.71 -2.00
N ASN A 128 -11.10 -1.52 -2.41
CA ASN A 128 -10.96 -2.90 -1.98
C ASN A 128 -10.31 -2.97 -0.60
N THR A 129 -11.03 -3.53 0.38
CA THR A 129 -10.56 -3.60 1.78
C THR A 129 -9.26 -4.39 1.94
N SER A 130 -9.10 -5.52 1.23
CA SER A 130 -7.86 -6.31 1.32
C SER A 130 -6.66 -5.53 0.75
N THR A 131 -6.85 -4.82 -0.36
CA THR A 131 -5.81 -3.96 -0.96
C THR A 131 -5.51 -2.75 -0.07
N TYR A 132 -6.53 -2.15 0.53
CA TYR A 132 -6.37 -1.10 1.54
C TYR A 132 -5.51 -1.58 2.74
N ASN A 133 -5.73 -2.81 3.21
CA ASN A 133 -4.92 -3.39 4.28
C ASN A 133 -3.47 -3.63 3.83
N LEU A 134 -3.23 -4.01 2.56
CA LEU A 134 -1.87 -4.08 2.00
C LEU A 134 -1.18 -2.71 2.04
N ALA A 135 -1.88 -1.63 1.68
CA ALA A 135 -1.34 -0.27 1.72
C ALA A 135 -0.98 0.16 3.15
N ARG A 136 -1.84 -0.11 4.12
CA ARG A 136 -1.58 0.18 5.55
C ARG A 136 -0.32 -0.53 6.04
N MET A 137 -0.18 -1.82 5.72
CA MET A 137 1.01 -2.59 6.06
C MET A 137 2.25 -2.04 5.37
N ASN A 138 2.14 -1.66 4.10
CA ASN A 138 3.23 -1.09 3.32
C ASN A 138 3.74 0.23 3.94
N MET A 139 2.83 1.14 4.29
CA MET A 139 3.17 2.39 5.00
C MET A 139 3.88 2.11 6.33
N PHE A 140 3.37 1.17 7.11
CA PHE A 140 3.95 0.79 8.40
C PHE A 140 5.38 0.23 8.23
N LEU A 141 5.59 -0.72 7.31
CA LEU A 141 6.89 -1.34 7.07
C LEU A 141 7.92 -0.35 6.51
N HIS A 142 7.50 0.68 5.80
CA HIS A 142 8.36 1.78 5.35
C HIS A 142 8.56 2.88 6.41
N GLY A 143 8.13 2.66 7.64
CA GLY A 143 8.32 3.58 8.75
C GLY A 143 7.60 4.92 8.59
N VAL A 144 6.47 4.95 7.87
CA VAL A 144 5.60 6.14 7.85
C VAL A 144 4.93 6.26 9.21
N HIS A 145 5.11 7.43 9.87
CA HIS A 145 4.53 7.63 11.18
C HIS A 145 2.98 7.64 11.10
N PRO A 146 2.28 7.05 12.08
CA PRO A 146 0.81 6.98 12.07
C PRO A 146 0.09 8.32 11.84
N GLU A 147 0.62 9.40 12.39
CA GLU A 147 0.08 10.76 12.23
C GLU A 147 0.18 11.29 10.80
N ASN A 148 1.01 10.67 9.97
CA ASN A 148 1.19 11.01 8.57
C ASN A 148 0.49 10.05 7.61
N GLN A 149 -0.30 9.09 8.13
CA GLN A 149 -1.05 8.12 7.34
C GLN A 149 -2.55 8.46 7.38
N HIS A 150 -3.03 9.12 6.34
CA HIS A 150 -4.43 9.51 6.15
C HIS A 150 -5.06 8.63 5.07
N LEU A 151 -5.18 7.34 5.38
CA LEU A 151 -5.67 6.35 4.44
C LEU A 151 -7.15 6.05 4.67
N ARG A 152 -7.93 5.95 3.60
CA ARG A 152 -9.37 5.70 3.62
C ARG A 152 -9.74 4.49 2.79
N ASN A 153 -10.51 3.57 3.37
CA ASN A 153 -11.20 2.52 2.61
C ASN A 153 -12.55 3.05 2.18
N GLY A 154 -12.69 3.36 0.90
CA GLY A 154 -13.91 3.96 0.36
C GLY A 154 -13.81 4.24 -1.14
N ASP A 155 -14.96 4.56 -1.75
CA ASP A 155 -15.07 4.90 -3.16
C ASP A 155 -14.74 6.38 -3.37
N THR A 156 -13.70 6.65 -4.13
CA THR A 156 -13.25 8.02 -4.45
C THR A 156 -14.27 8.78 -5.32
N LEU A 157 -15.09 8.07 -6.08
CA LEU A 157 -16.13 8.66 -6.94
C LEU A 157 -17.43 8.92 -6.17
N ASP A 158 -17.55 8.39 -4.97
CA ASP A 158 -18.65 8.69 -4.04
C ASP A 158 -18.14 9.66 -2.95
N ALA A 159 -18.98 10.13 -2.06
CA ALA A 159 -18.60 11.11 -1.03
C ALA A 159 -17.97 10.46 0.21
N ASP A 160 -17.04 9.52 0.00
CA ASP A 160 -16.43 8.73 1.09
C ASP A 160 -15.23 9.41 1.77
N TRP A 161 -14.80 10.59 1.30
CA TRP A 161 -13.72 11.33 1.95
C TRP A 161 -14.22 12.00 3.23
N PRO A 162 -13.50 11.86 4.36
CA PRO A 162 -13.88 12.52 5.61
C PRO A 162 -13.90 14.04 5.46
N THR A 163 -14.96 14.68 5.96
CA THR A 163 -15.15 16.15 5.86
C THR A 163 -14.20 16.95 6.75
N ASP A 164 -13.51 16.30 7.68
CA ASP A 164 -12.53 16.88 8.60
C ASP A 164 -11.08 16.71 8.12
N GLU A 165 -10.87 16.05 6.98
CA GLU A 165 -9.56 15.91 6.38
C GLU A 165 -9.25 17.01 5.36
N GLU A 166 -7.96 17.18 5.02
CA GLU A 166 -7.53 18.11 3.98
C GLU A 166 -8.10 17.70 2.62
N THR A 167 -8.51 18.68 1.83
CA THR A 167 -9.04 18.50 0.45
C THR A 167 -8.17 19.18 -0.60
N GLU A 168 -7.13 19.89 -0.19
CA GLU A 168 -6.14 20.53 -1.06
C GLU A 168 -4.78 19.91 -0.77
N PHE A 169 -4.13 19.38 -1.81
CA PHE A 169 -2.86 18.66 -1.70
C PHE A 169 -1.79 19.31 -2.56
N ASP A 170 -0.54 19.25 -2.09
CA ASP A 170 0.60 19.75 -2.85
C ASP A 170 0.87 18.92 -4.09
N VAL A 171 0.65 17.60 -3.97
CA VAL A 171 0.89 16.63 -5.02
C VAL A 171 -0.28 15.66 -5.10
N VAL A 172 -0.79 15.43 -6.30
CA VAL A 172 -1.75 14.37 -6.59
C VAL A 172 -1.15 13.43 -7.63
N LEU A 173 -1.10 12.16 -7.31
CA LEU A 173 -0.60 11.08 -8.15
C LEU A 173 -1.64 9.98 -8.23
N MET A 174 -1.84 9.37 -9.38
CA MET A 174 -2.69 8.18 -9.48
C MET A 174 -2.35 7.31 -10.66
N ASN A 175 -2.61 6.00 -10.50
CA ASN A 175 -2.73 5.04 -11.58
C ASN A 175 -4.13 4.41 -11.48
N PRO A 176 -5.17 5.00 -12.10
CA PRO A 176 -6.55 4.55 -11.93
C PRO A 176 -6.80 3.21 -12.63
N PRO A 177 -7.78 2.41 -12.15
CA PRO A 177 -8.17 1.16 -12.80
C PRO A 177 -8.86 1.44 -14.14
N TYR A 178 -8.24 1.06 -15.26
CA TYR A 178 -8.73 1.37 -16.61
C TYR A 178 -10.03 0.65 -16.99
N SER A 179 -10.34 -0.47 -16.34
CA SER A 179 -11.49 -1.31 -16.66
C SER A 179 -12.60 -1.25 -15.61
N ALA A 180 -12.47 -0.44 -14.58
CA ALA A 180 -13.48 -0.28 -13.58
C ALA A 180 -14.77 0.30 -14.20
N LYS A 181 -15.90 -0.41 -13.97
CA LYS A 181 -17.21 0.11 -14.34
C LYS A 181 -17.63 1.12 -13.27
N TRP A 182 -17.98 2.31 -13.72
CA TRP A 182 -18.61 3.30 -12.86
C TRP A 182 -20.01 3.60 -13.39
N SER A 183 -20.95 3.88 -12.52
CA SER A 183 -22.28 4.36 -12.90
C SER A 183 -22.34 5.86 -12.61
N ALA A 184 -22.70 6.66 -13.61
CA ALA A 184 -23.20 8.00 -13.31
C ALA A 184 -24.50 7.83 -12.54
N ALA A 185 -24.56 8.32 -11.30
CA ALA A 185 -25.79 8.39 -10.53
C ALA A 185 -26.75 9.37 -11.18
#